data_b9a80f6a0a1a99e18b0720ed3dca6766
#
_entry.id   b9a80f6a0a1a99e18b0720ed3dca6766
#
_cell.length_a   1.000
_cell.length_b   1.000
_cell.length_c   1.000
_cell.angle_alpha   90.00
_cell.angle_beta   90.00
_cell.angle_gamma   90.00
#
_symmetry.space_group_name_H-M   'P 1'
#
loop_
_entity.id
_entity.type
_entity.pdbx_description
1 polymer ?
#
loop_
_entity_poly.entity_id
_entity_poly.type
_entity_poly.pdbx_seq_one_letter_code
_entity_poly.pdbx_strand_id
1 'polypeptide(L)'
;MRPYYEDDAVTIYHGDCREVMPLLPTPDAIVTDPPYGLGDKWQGGGGETTKSSWRFDPSEAQAWDSAPVPEVVDLASAAPAVVIWGGNYYALPPTRCWFMWDKKQNDQWTTAQAEMAWTNLDRPVRMFRMAQAEAYGSMNKEHPTQKPLALMSWCLEMMRLEPNALILDPFMGSGTTLRAAKDRGYRSIGIDLDERYCEIAARRMAQEVLSLRLGIWSQRVVLGLHARTDRVGR
;
A
#
# COMPACT_ATOMS: atom_id res chain seq x y z
N MET A 1 24.96 -0.35 -1.67
CA MET A 1 24.42 0.13 -0.36
C MET A 1 23.95 -1.10 0.43
N ARG A 2 24.11 -1.11 1.76
CA ARG A 2 23.61 -2.22 2.60
C ARG A 2 22.15 -1.98 2.97
N PRO A 3 21.23 -2.97 2.81
CA PRO A 3 19.85 -2.84 3.25
C PRO A 3 19.76 -2.67 4.78
N TYR A 4 18.73 -1.95 5.22
CA TYR A 4 18.33 -1.85 6.63
C TYR A 4 17.67 -3.15 7.13
N TYR A 5 16.87 -3.76 6.25
CA TYR A 5 16.21 -5.05 6.48
C TYR A 5 16.14 -5.82 5.17
N GLU A 6 16.24 -7.15 5.24
CA GLU A 6 16.09 -8.03 4.08
C GLU A 6 15.58 -9.39 4.52
N ASP A 7 14.58 -9.90 3.78
CA ASP A 7 14.14 -11.29 3.82
C ASP A 7 13.91 -11.80 2.38
N ASP A 8 13.37 -13.01 2.22
CA ASP A 8 13.17 -13.62 0.89
C ASP A 8 12.24 -12.81 -0.04
N ALA A 9 11.37 -11.94 0.50
CA ALA A 9 10.37 -11.20 -0.23
C ALA A 9 10.55 -9.68 -0.18
N VAL A 10 11.20 -9.14 0.85
CA VAL A 10 11.23 -7.70 1.11
C VAL A 10 12.64 -7.21 1.40
N THR A 11 13.01 -6.12 0.76
CA THR A 11 14.23 -5.36 1.07
C THR A 11 13.86 -3.92 1.46
N ILE A 12 14.41 -3.42 2.55
CA ILE A 12 14.17 -2.03 3.03
C ILE A 12 15.50 -1.29 3.05
N TYR A 13 15.50 -0.08 2.51
CA TYR A 13 16.63 0.84 2.59
C TYR A 13 16.25 2.08 3.40
N HIS A 14 17.12 2.45 4.35
CA HIS A 14 17.08 3.75 5.00
C HIS A 14 17.95 4.71 4.20
N GLY A 15 17.35 5.76 3.66
CA GLY A 15 18.06 6.77 2.86
C GLY A 15 17.17 7.58 1.93
N ASP A 16 17.80 8.48 1.22
CA ASP A 16 17.15 9.30 0.20
C ASP A 16 16.85 8.44 -1.05
N CYS A 17 15.59 8.40 -1.49
CA CYS A 17 15.21 7.62 -2.67
C CYS A 17 15.96 8.06 -3.93
N ARG A 18 16.37 9.33 -4.04
CA ARG A 18 17.16 9.86 -5.16
C ARG A 18 18.56 9.24 -5.25
N GLU A 19 19.13 8.84 -4.12
CA GLU A 19 20.44 8.20 -4.03
C GLU A 19 20.33 6.68 -4.14
N VAL A 20 19.26 6.10 -3.60
CA VAL A 20 19.06 4.65 -3.53
C VAL A 20 18.56 4.08 -4.85
N MET A 21 17.52 4.68 -5.44
CA MET A 21 16.87 4.15 -6.65
C MET A 21 17.83 3.88 -7.83
N PRO A 22 18.82 4.74 -8.13
CA PRO A 22 19.77 4.47 -9.23
C PRO A 22 20.61 3.20 -9.05
N LEU A 23 20.69 2.66 -7.84
CA LEU A 23 21.46 1.47 -7.49
C LEU A 23 20.62 0.18 -7.53
N LEU A 24 19.31 0.31 -7.71
CA LEU A 24 18.36 -0.80 -7.64
C LEU A 24 18.11 -1.42 -9.04
N PRO A 25 17.69 -2.68 -9.10
CA PRO A 25 17.16 -3.24 -10.33
C PRO A 25 15.89 -2.51 -10.75
N THR A 26 15.65 -2.44 -12.06
CA THR A 26 14.41 -1.88 -12.59
C THR A 26 13.19 -2.66 -12.03
N PRO A 27 12.23 -2.00 -11.36
CA PRO A 27 11.05 -2.67 -10.82
C PRO A 27 10.05 -3.00 -11.95
N ASP A 28 9.26 -4.04 -11.73
CA ASP A 28 8.11 -4.36 -12.59
C ASP A 28 6.95 -3.40 -12.34
N ALA A 29 6.86 -2.88 -11.11
CA ALA A 29 5.84 -1.90 -10.74
C ALA A 29 6.32 -0.94 -9.64
N ILE A 30 5.72 0.27 -9.65
CA ILE A 30 5.85 1.25 -8.57
C ILE A 30 4.46 1.50 -7.99
N VAL A 31 4.32 1.41 -6.66
CA VAL A 31 3.10 1.81 -5.94
C VAL A 31 3.54 2.64 -4.75
N THR A 32 3.19 3.93 -4.74
CA THR A 32 3.75 4.87 -3.77
C THR A 32 2.79 5.98 -3.37
N ASP A 33 3.03 6.58 -2.20
CA ASP A 33 2.27 7.67 -1.60
C ASP A 33 3.24 8.77 -1.11
N PRO A 34 3.79 9.58 -2.03
CA PRO A 34 4.77 10.62 -1.71
C PRO A 34 4.13 11.80 -0.97
N PRO A 35 4.93 12.69 -0.32
CA PRO A 35 4.44 13.94 0.25
C PRO A 35 3.73 14.82 -0.78
N TYR A 36 2.57 15.39 -0.44
CA TYR A 36 1.76 16.20 -1.36
C TYR A 36 2.11 17.69 -1.34
N GLY A 37 2.87 18.15 -0.35
CA GLY A 37 3.18 19.55 -0.14
C GLY A 37 2.00 20.33 0.44
N LEU A 38 1.16 19.70 1.24
CA LEU A 38 0.01 20.35 1.86
C LEU A 38 0.40 21.21 3.06
N GLY A 39 1.51 20.87 3.76
CA GLY A 39 2.07 21.67 4.84
C GLY A 39 1.01 22.15 5.84
N ASP A 40 0.90 23.48 6.00
CA ASP A 40 -0.07 24.12 6.91
C ASP A 40 -1.54 23.89 6.53
N LYS A 41 -1.82 23.44 5.31
CA LYS A 41 -3.18 23.08 4.87
C LYS A 41 -3.61 21.72 5.38
N TRP A 42 -2.68 20.95 5.95
CA TRP A 42 -2.99 19.68 6.56
C TRP A 42 -3.75 19.89 7.87
N GLN A 43 -5.07 19.93 7.78
CA GLN A 43 -5.97 19.98 8.93
C GLN A 43 -6.23 18.54 9.33
N GLY A 44 -5.57 18.06 10.37
CA GLY A 44 -5.83 16.75 10.95
C GLY A 44 -7.33 16.53 11.09
N GLY A 45 -7.87 15.42 10.59
CA GLY A 45 -9.31 15.13 10.51
C GLY A 45 -9.97 14.90 11.86
N GLY A 46 -10.03 15.90 12.70
CA GLY A 46 -10.74 15.93 13.97
C GLY A 46 -11.24 17.35 14.22
N GLY A 47 -12.54 17.59 14.06
CA GLY A 47 -13.16 18.80 14.61
C GLY A 47 -12.93 18.84 16.13
N GLU A 48 -13.02 20.02 16.75
CA GLU A 48 -12.80 20.30 18.17
C GLU A 48 -13.55 19.37 19.16
N THR A 49 -14.50 18.57 18.67
CA THR A 49 -15.38 17.72 19.48
C THR A 49 -14.96 16.25 19.54
N THR A 50 -14.04 15.80 18.70
CA THR A 50 -13.52 14.42 18.78
C THR A 50 -12.18 14.44 19.49
N LYS A 51 -12.12 13.90 20.70
CA LYS A 51 -10.86 13.44 21.32
C LYS A 51 -10.32 12.34 20.40
N SER A 52 -9.66 12.80 19.33
CA SER A 52 -8.99 11.93 18.38
C SER A 52 -7.94 11.15 19.16
N SER A 53 -8.01 9.83 19.11
CA SER A 53 -6.98 8.92 19.60
C SER A 53 -5.73 8.93 18.70
N TRP A 54 -5.49 10.02 18.00
CA TRP A 54 -4.34 10.23 17.15
C TRP A 54 -3.10 10.35 18.03
N ARG A 55 -2.19 9.39 17.91
CA ARG A 55 -0.92 9.35 18.61
C ARG A 55 0.17 10.21 17.97
N PHE A 56 -0.17 10.97 16.92
CA PHE A 56 0.79 11.76 16.15
C PHE A 56 0.60 13.24 16.43
N ASP A 57 1.70 13.94 16.60
CA ASP A 57 1.72 15.40 16.64
C ASP A 57 1.41 15.91 15.22
N PRO A 58 0.38 16.76 15.04
CA PRO A 58 0.10 17.39 13.75
C PRO A 58 1.29 18.12 13.13
N SER A 59 2.19 18.67 13.97
CA SER A 59 3.41 19.35 13.52
C SER A 59 4.39 18.41 12.81
N GLU A 60 4.47 17.14 13.21
CA GLU A 60 5.31 16.16 12.52
C GLU A 60 4.77 15.86 11.10
N ALA A 61 3.45 15.72 10.95
CA ALA A 61 2.83 15.50 9.65
C ALA A 61 2.99 16.73 8.73
N GLN A 62 2.87 17.94 9.27
CA GLN A 62 3.09 19.19 8.55
C GLN A 62 4.55 19.32 8.09
N ALA A 63 5.51 18.97 8.95
CA ALA A 63 6.93 19.00 8.60
C ALA A 63 7.29 18.01 7.49
N TRP A 64 6.74 16.79 7.57
CA TRP A 64 6.96 15.75 6.57
C TRP A 64 6.34 16.11 5.22
N ASP A 65 5.15 16.73 5.20
CA ASP A 65 4.41 17.11 3.99
C ASP A 65 4.59 18.59 3.62
N SER A 66 5.71 19.19 4.01
CA SER A 66 5.96 20.64 3.86
C SER A 66 6.11 21.08 2.41
N ALA A 67 6.60 20.22 1.52
CA ALA A 67 6.77 20.49 0.09
C ALA A 67 6.59 19.20 -0.73
N PRO A 68 6.07 19.29 -1.98
CA PRO A 68 6.06 18.17 -2.89
C PRO A 68 7.49 17.82 -3.30
N VAL A 69 7.76 16.55 -3.57
CA VAL A 69 9.05 16.06 -4.08
C VAL A 69 9.00 16.10 -5.62
N PRO A 70 9.71 17.03 -6.29
CA PRO A 70 9.58 17.21 -7.74
C PRO A 70 9.93 15.96 -8.55
N GLU A 71 10.86 15.15 -8.05
CA GLU A 71 11.34 13.92 -8.69
C GLU A 71 10.28 12.83 -8.80
N VAL A 72 9.15 12.97 -8.08
CA VAL A 72 7.98 12.07 -8.22
C VAL A 72 7.47 12.02 -9.66
N VAL A 73 7.64 13.10 -10.42
CA VAL A 73 7.24 13.15 -11.85
C VAL A 73 8.04 12.13 -12.69
N ASP A 74 9.29 11.89 -12.34
CA ASP A 74 10.16 10.94 -13.07
C ASP A 74 9.70 9.48 -12.84
N LEU A 75 9.02 9.21 -11.74
CA LEU A 75 8.47 7.88 -11.44
C LEU A 75 7.42 7.45 -12.46
N ALA A 76 6.74 8.39 -13.12
CA ALA A 76 5.68 8.10 -14.08
C ALA A 76 6.12 7.18 -15.23
N SER A 77 7.42 7.16 -15.56
CA SER A 77 8.02 6.33 -16.60
C SER A 77 9.07 5.34 -16.09
N ALA A 78 9.27 5.25 -14.77
CA ALA A 78 10.34 4.45 -14.19
C ALA A 78 10.03 2.94 -14.12
N ALA A 79 8.77 2.53 -14.41
CA ALA A 79 8.37 1.14 -14.43
C ALA A 79 7.22 0.90 -15.46
N PRO A 80 7.03 -0.36 -15.91
CA PRO A 80 5.91 -0.72 -16.78
C PRO A 80 4.53 -0.44 -16.19
N ALA A 81 4.38 -0.54 -14.87
CA ALA A 81 3.14 -0.27 -14.16
C ALA A 81 3.41 0.66 -12.96
N VAL A 82 2.73 1.81 -12.92
CA VAL A 82 2.97 2.84 -11.89
C VAL A 82 1.64 3.33 -11.31
N VAL A 83 1.60 3.45 -9.97
CA VAL A 83 0.51 4.04 -9.20
C VAL A 83 1.11 5.06 -8.23
N ILE A 84 0.72 6.33 -8.34
CA ILE A 84 1.19 7.42 -7.49
C ILE A 84 -0.03 8.05 -6.81
N TRP A 85 -0.21 7.81 -5.51
CA TRP A 85 -1.24 8.45 -4.71
C TRP A 85 -0.97 9.95 -4.60
N GLY A 86 -2.04 10.76 -4.54
CA GLY A 86 -1.89 12.21 -4.58
C GLY A 86 -1.37 12.73 -5.93
N GLY A 87 -1.47 11.96 -7.00
CA GLY A 87 -1.00 12.36 -8.33
C GLY A 87 -1.61 13.66 -8.87
N ASN A 88 -2.73 14.10 -8.29
CA ASN A 88 -3.36 15.39 -8.59
C ASN A 88 -2.59 16.61 -8.03
N TYR A 89 -1.60 16.40 -7.17
CA TYR A 89 -0.71 17.45 -6.64
C TYR A 89 0.58 17.61 -7.44
N TYR A 90 0.81 16.76 -8.45
CA TYR A 90 2.01 16.73 -9.27
C TYR A 90 1.72 16.99 -10.74
N ALA A 91 2.68 17.54 -11.47
CA ALA A 91 2.60 17.76 -12.92
C ALA A 91 2.84 16.48 -13.71
N LEU A 92 2.05 15.43 -13.45
CA LEU A 92 2.16 14.14 -14.12
C LEU A 92 1.54 14.18 -15.54
N PRO A 93 1.99 13.33 -16.47
CA PRO A 93 1.41 13.24 -17.80
C PRO A 93 -0.09 12.93 -17.78
N PRO A 94 -0.86 13.32 -18.80
CA PRO A 94 -2.25 12.92 -18.94
C PRO A 94 -2.39 11.40 -18.92
N THR A 95 -3.42 10.89 -18.21
CA THR A 95 -3.72 9.44 -18.15
C THR A 95 -5.21 9.15 -18.31
N ARG A 96 -5.53 7.99 -18.86
CA ARG A 96 -6.89 7.45 -18.90
C ARG A 96 -7.31 6.78 -17.60
N CYS A 97 -6.37 6.30 -16.80
CA CYS A 97 -6.63 5.46 -15.64
C CYS A 97 -6.23 6.17 -14.36
N TRP A 98 -7.22 6.59 -13.60
CA TRP A 98 -7.06 6.98 -12.23
C TRP A 98 -7.56 5.86 -11.31
N PHE A 99 -6.86 5.59 -10.23
CA PHE A 99 -7.39 4.83 -9.11
C PHE A 99 -7.95 5.82 -8.10
N MET A 100 -9.18 5.59 -7.64
CA MET A 100 -9.87 6.47 -6.71
C MET A 100 -10.27 5.68 -5.47
N TRP A 101 -9.99 6.23 -4.31
CA TRP A 101 -10.51 5.73 -3.05
C TRP A 101 -11.66 6.61 -2.59
N ASP A 102 -12.89 6.12 -2.74
CA ASP A 102 -14.11 6.69 -2.20
C ASP A 102 -14.21 6.30 -0.71
N LYS A 103 -14.08 7.30 0.18
CA LYS A 103 -14.09 7.14 1.64
C LYS A 103 -15.51 7.03 2.22
N LYS A 104 -16.54 7.02 1.38
CA LYS A 104 -17.96 6.99 1.77
C LYS A 104 -18.33 8.09 2.78
N GLN A 105 -17.72 9.25 2.65
CA GLN A 105 -17.99 10.42 3.49
C GLN A 105 -19.05 11.32 2.84
N ASN A 106 -19.84 12.00 3.66
CA ASN A 106 -20.80 12.99 3.20
C ASN A 106 -20.17 14.39 3.10
N ASP A 107 -20.91 15.34 2.51
CA ASP A 107 -20.45 16.71 2.24
C ASP A 107 -20.20 17.56 3.50
N GLN A 108 -20.57 17.07 4.69
CA GLN A 108 -20.43 17.81 5.94
C GLN A 108 -19.02 17.66 6.56
N TRP A 109 -18.19 16.78 6.02
CA TRP A 109 -16.83 16.57 6.51
C TRP A 109 -15.85 17.52 5.84
N THR A 110 -14.92 18.07 6.62
CA THR A 110 -13.86 18.96 6.11
C THR A 110 -12.73 18.22 5.39
N THR A 111 -12.71 16.88 5.47
CA THR A 111 -11.71 16.04 4.82
C THR A 111 -12.17 15.61 3.43
N ALA A 112 -11.21 15.35 2.53
CA ALA A 112 -11.51 14.92 1.17
C ALA A 112 -12.37 13.63 1.14
N GLN A 113 -13.46 13.66 0.38
CA GLN A 113 -14.39 12.53 0.20
C GLN A 113 -13.73 11.36 -0.55
N ALA A 114 -12.77 11.68 -1.42
CA ALA A 114 -11.99 10.69 -2.17
C ALA A 114 -10.53 11.07 -2.22
N GLU A 115 -9.67 10.08 -2.37
CA GLU A 115 -8.27 10.25 -2.76
C GLU A 115 -8.05 9.67 -4.14
N MET A 116 -7.09 10.24 -4.87
CA MET A 116 -6.81 9.90 -6.25
C MET A 116 -5.37 9.43 -6.41
N ALA A 117 -5.17 8.34 -7.13
CA ALA A 117 -3.85 7.93 -7.58
C ALA A 117 -3.78 8.00 -9.11
N TRP A 118 -2.75 8.68 -9.60
CA TRP A 118 -2.39 8.65 -11.00
C TRP A 118 -1.80 7.28 -11.36
N THR A 119 -2.09 6.80 -12.58
CA THR A 119 -1.45 5.59 -13.10
C THR A 119 -1.04 5.76 -14.55
N ASN A 120 0.01 5.05 -15.00
CA ASN A 120 0.38 4.97 -16.42
C ASN A 120 -0.39 3.86 -17.16
N LEU A 121 -1.36 3.22 -16.54
CA LEU A 121 -2.09 2.10 -17.12
C LEU A 121 -3.10 2.56 -18.18
N ASP A 122 -3.11 1.91 -19.32
CA ASP A 122 -4.10 2.19 -20.38
C ASP A 122 -5.41 1.42 -20.16
N ARG A 123 -6.26 1.92 -19.26
CA ARG A 123 -7.58 1.36 -18.95
C ARG A 123 -8.51 2.42 -18.36
N PRO A 124 -9.83 2.16 -18.23
CA PRO A 124 -10.76 3.09 -17.57
C PRO A 124 -10.43 3.29 -16.10
N VAL A 125 -10.87 4.42 -15.53
CA VAL A 125 -10.85 4.73 -14.10
C VAL A 125 -11.36 3.57 -13.27
N ARG A 126 -10.75 3.33 -12.12
CA ARG A 126 -11.14 2.30 -11.14
C ARG A 126 -11.40 2.94 -9.78
N MET A 127 -12.38 2.40 -9.06
CA MET A 127 -12.78 2.94 -7.78
C MET A 127 -12.81 1.85 -6.72
N PHE A 128 -12.12 2.13 -5.62
CA PHE A 128 -12.17 1.36 -4.38
C PHE A 128 -13.10 2.07 -3.39
N ARG A 129 -14.04 1.37 -2.77
CA ARG A 129 -15.02 1.97 -1.86
C ARG A 129 -14.90 1.34 -0.49
N MET A 130 -14.36 2.11 0.46
CA MET A 130 -14.20 1.70 1.85
C MET A 130 -14.26 2.92 2.76
N ALA A 131 -15.13 2.93 3.74
CA ALA A 131 -15.19 4.01 4.71
C ALA A 131 -13.88 4.09 5.50
N GLN A 132 -13.46 5.31 5.85
CA GLN A 132 -12.20 5.52 6.59
C GLN A 132 -12.22 4.80 7.94
N ALA A 133 -13.36 4.78 8.64
CA ALA A 133 -13.52 4.04 9.88
C ALA A 133 -13.39 2.52 9.70
N GLU A 134 -13.90 1.97 8.59
CA GLU A 134 -13.77 0.56 8.22
C GLU A 134 -12.31 0.23 7.85
N ALA A 135 -11.65 1.12 7.12
CA ALA A 135 -10.30 0.97 6.63
C ALA A 135 -9.25 0.81 7.74
N TYR A 136 -9.47 1.50 8.85
CA TYR A 136 -8.52 1.48 9.97
C TYR A 136 -9.05 0.68 11.17
N GLY A 137 -10.37 0.44 11.29
CA GLY A 137 -10.99 -0.34 12.34
C GLY A 137 -10.47 0.02 13.74
N SER A 138 -10.13 -1.01 14.53
CA SER A 138 -9.47 -0.87 15.84
C SER A 138 -7.93 -0.84 15.73
N MET A 139 -7.36 -0.84 14.53
CA MET A 139 -5.91 -0.84 14.34
C MET A 139 -5.32 0.52 14.71
N ASN A 140 -4.27 0.51 15.52
CA ASN A 140 -3.46 1.70 15.77
C ASN A 140 -2.76 2.06 14.45
N LYS A 141 -2.99 3.28 13.96
CA LYS A 141 -2.18 3.83 12.88
C LYS A 141 -0.75 4.05 13.39
N GLU A 142 0.22 3.57 12.64
CA GLU A 142 1.65 3.74 12.94
C GLU A 142 2.27 4.91 12.17
N HIS A 143 1.53 5.46 11.19
CA HIS A 143 1.90 6.63 10.40
C HIS A 143 0.67 7.52 10.17
N PRO A 144 0.78 8.88 10.23
CA PRO A 144 -0.35 9.80 10.10
C PRO A 144 -1.14 9.62 8.80
N THR A 145 -0.44 9.43 7.69
CA THR A 145 -1.00 9.29 6.34
C THR A 145 -1.06 7.85 5.85
N GLN A 146 -0.90 6.86 6.75
CA GLN A 146 -0.91 5.45 6.39
C GLN A 146 -2.13 5.08 5.55
N LYS A 147 -1.90 4.53 4.36
CA LYS A 147 -2.96 3.97 3.52
C LYS A 147 -3.44 2.62 4.07
N PRO A 148 -4.72 2.27 3.90
CA PRO A 148 -5.23 0.96 4.30
C PRO A 148 -4.55 -0.19 3.55
N LEU A 149 -4.26 -1.30 4.24
CA LEU A 149 -3.69 -2.50 3.62
C LEU A 149 -4.57 -3.04 2.50
N ALA A 150 -5.90 -3.04 2.70
CA ALA A 150 -6.86 -3.46 1.70
C ALA A 150 -6.81 -2.62 0.42
N LEU A 151 -6.58 -1.30 0.56
CA LEU A 151 -6.43 -0.39 -0.57
C LEU A 151 -5.17 -0.70 -1.38
N MET A 152 -4.01 -0.87 -0.71
CA MET A 152 -2.76 -1.19 -1.39
C MET A 152 -2.81 -2.58 -2.04
N SER A 153 -3.43 -3.55 -1.36
CA SER A 153 -3.68 -4.88 -1.93
C SER A 153 -4.56 -4.80 -3.19
N TRP A 154 -5.62 -3.97 -3.16
CA TRP A 154 -6.47 -3.74 -4.34
C TRP A 154 -5.69 -3.05 -5.49
N CYS A 155 -4.81 -2.09 -5.20
CA CYS A 155 -3.95 -1.49 -6.23
C CYS A 155 -3.14 -2.55 -6.97
N LEU A 156 -2.44 -3.41 -6.23
CA LEU A 156 -1.63 -4.49 -6.80
C LEU A 156 -2.47 -5.48 -7.62
N GLU A 157 -3.69 -5.80 -7.17
CA GLU A 157 -4.62 -6.64 -7.93
C GLU A 157 -5.02 -5.99 -9.26
N MET A 158 -5.33 -4.70 -9.23
CA MET A 158 -5.70 -3.97 -10.44
C MET A 158 -4.54 -3.85 -11.44
N MET A 159 -3.30 -3.90 -11.01
CA MET A 159 -2.13 -3.85 -11.88
C MET A 159 -1.94 -5.13 -12.71
N ARG A 160 -2.43 -6.29 -12.24
CA ARG A 160 -2.35 -7.60 -12.93
C ARG A 160 -0.91 -7.98 -13.27
N LEU A 161 -0.05 -7.92 -12.29
CA LEU A 161 1.37 -8.20 -12.42
C LEU A 161 1.62 -9.72 -12.54
N GLU A 162 2.74 -10.07 -13.18
CA GLU A 162 3.20 -11.46 -13.25
C GLU A 162 3.62 -11.98 -11.86
N PRO A 163 3.56 -13.30 -11.62
CA PRO A 163 4.05 -13.89 -10.38
C PRO A 163 5.50 -13.49 -10.08
N ASN A 164 5.82 -13.24 -8.80
CA ASN A 164 7.12 -12.79 -8.33
C ASN A 164 7.59 -11.41 -8.85
N ALA A 165 6.69 -10.59 -9.41
CA ALA A 165 7.02 -9.23 -9.82
C ALA A 165 7.69 -8.45 -8.69
N LEU A 166 8.60 -7.56 -9.04
CA LEU A 166 9.30 -6.67 -8.12
C LEU A 166 8.56 -5.34 -8.01
N ILE A 167 8.07 -5.03 -6.81
CA ILE A 167 7.36 -3.79 -6.48
C ILE A 167 8.34 -2.83 -5.80
N LEU A 168 8.35 -1.57 -6.22
CA LEU A 168 9.10 -0.51 -5.54
C LEU A 168 8.14 0.49 -4.90
N ASP A 169 8.42 0.85 -3.65
CA ASP A 169 7.81 2.00 -2.96
C ASP A 169 8.90 2.92 -2.42
N PRO A 170 9.24 4.01 -3.14
CA PRO A 170 10.30 4.94 -2.74
C PRO A 170 9.91 5.88 -1.59
N PHE A 171 8.67 5.83 -1.11
CA PHE A 171 8.14 6.59 0.04
C PHE A 171 7.31 5.66 0.92
N MET A 172 7.92 4.55 1.39
CA MET A 172 7.19 3.41 1.95
C MET A 172 6.48 3.69 3.28
N GLY A 173 6.90 4.72 4.04
CA GLY A 173 6.40 4.98 5.38
C GLY A 173 6.45 3.72 6.26
N SER A 174 5.34 3.39 6.89
CA SER A 174 5.21 2.17 7.71
C SER A 174 5.14 0.85 6.92
N GLY A 175 5.42 0.83 5.61
CA GLY A 175 5.53 -0.36 4.78
C GLY A 175 4.21 -1.02 4.38
N THR A 176 3.12 -0.26 4.23
CA THR A 176 1.81 -0.85 3.86
C THR A 176 1.84 -1.49 2.46
N THR A 177 2.50 -0.84 1.49
CA THR A 177 2.68 -1.38 0.14
C THR A 177 3.49 -2.67 0.17
N LEU A 178 4.59 -2.69 0.94
CA LEU A 178 5.47 -3.86 1.06
C LEU A 178 4.70 -5.05 1.68
N ARG A 179 3.89 -4.78 2.70
CA ARG A 179 3.05 -5.79 3.32
C ARG A 179 2.03 -6.36 2.34
N ALA A 180 1.35 -5.49 1.58
CA ALA A 180 0.41 -5.91 0.55
C ALA A 180 1.09 -6.75 -0.55
N ALA A 181 2.31 -6.39 -0.95
CA ALA A 181 3.10 -7.13 -1.92
C ALA A 181 3.48 -8.53 -1.38
N LYS A 182 4.03 -8.60 -0.15
CA LYS A 182 4.40 -9.85 0.51
C LYS A 182 3.20 -10.81 0.66
N ASP A 183 2.04 -10.31 1.09
CA ASP A 183 0.81 -11.11 1.24
C ASP A 183 0.29 -11.68 -0.08
N ARG A 184 0.67 -11.08 -1.21
CA ARG A 184 0.32 -11.52 -2.57
C ARG A 184 1.41 -12.36 -3.25
N GLY A 185 2.52 -12.61 -2.56
CA GLY A 185 3.64 -13.39 -3.10
C GLY A 185 4.51 -12.62 -4.10
N TYR A 186 4.48 -11.29 -4.06
CA TYR A 186 5.40 -10.42 -4.80
C TYR A 186 6.66 -10.13 -3.99
N ARG A 187 7.74 -9.80 -4.68
CA ARG A 187 8.93 -9.21 -4.07
C ARG A 187 8.75 -7.71 -3.97
N SER A 188 9.35 -7.08 -2.97
CA SER A 188 9.24 -5.63 -2.84
C SER A 188 10.51 -4.99 -2.28
N ILE A 189 10.73 -3.75 -2.70
CA ILE A 189 11.76 -2.85 -2.17
C ILE A 189 11.06 -1.61 -1.65
N GLY A 190 11.38 -1.22 -0.41
CA GLY A 190 10.92 0.03 0.19
C GLY A 190 12.07 0.92 0.56
N ILE A 191 11.87 2.22 0.41
CA ILE A 191 12.84 3.24 0.80
C ILE A 191 12.12 4.24 1.71
N ASP A 192 12.77 4.65 2.77
CA ASP A 192 12.31 5.76 3.60
C ASP A 192 13.48 6.56 4.14
N LEU A 193 13.29 7.87 4.26
CA LEU A 193 14.29 8.80 4.78
C LEU A 193 14.35 8.76 6.31
N ASP A 194 13.25 8.38 6.98
CA ASP A 194 13.16 8.30 8.43
C ASP A 194 13.39 6.87 8.92
N GLU A 195 14.46 6.68 9.70
CA GLU A 195 14.83 5.37 10.26
C GLU A 195 13.71 4.76 11.13
N ARG A 196 12.89 5.58 11.81
CA ARG A 196 11.76 5.11 12.62
C ARG A 196 10.75 4.34 11.76
N TYR A 197 10.49 4.81 10.54
CA TYR A 197 9.58 4.12 9.63
C TYR A 197 10.21 2.87 9.05
N CYS A 198 11.53 2.87 8.79
CA CYS A 198 12.24 1.66 8.41
C CYS A 198 12.13 0.57 9.49
N GLU A 199 12.28 0.94 10.77
CA GLU A 199 12.13 0.01 11.90
C GLU A 199 10.69 -0.54 12.01
N ILE A 200 9.68 0.33 11.89
CA ILE A 200 8.26 -0.07 11.91
C ILE A 200 7.97 -1.04 10.75
N ALA A 201 8.40 -0.70 9.54
CA ALA A 201 8.21 -1.53 8.36
C ALA A 201 8.92 -2.88 8.53
N ALA A 202 10.17 -2.91 9.00
CA ALA A 202 10.92 -4.14 9.25
C ALA A 202 10.21 -5.06 10.24
N ARG A 203 9.75 -4.54 11.37
CA ARG A 203 8.96 -5.31 12.36
C ARG A 203 7.68 -5.87 11.74
N ARG A 204 7.00 -5.10 10.92
CA ARG A 204 5.78 -5.50 10.22
C ARG A 204 6.04 -6.61 9.19
N MET A 205 7.18 -6.57 8.50
CA MET A 205 7.59 -7.61 7.56
C MET A 205 8.04 -8.90 8.26
N ALA A 206 8.66 -8.79 9.42
CA ALA A 206 9.08 -9.93 10.23
C ALA A 206 7.90 -10.70 10.87
N GLN A 207 6.69 -10.11 10.92
CA GLN A 207 5.50 -10.82 11.38
C GLN A 207 5.07 -11.87 10.35
N GLU A 208 5.27 -13.14 10.66
CA GLU A 208 4.74 -14.24 9.86
C GLU A 208 3.22 -14.26 9.94
N VAL A 209 2.56 -14.16 8.80
CA VAL A 209 1.16 -14.54 8.69
C VAL A 209 1.12 -16.05 8.54
N LEU A 210 0.71 -16.74 9.59
CA LEU A 210 0.29 -18.13 9.48
C LEU A 210 -0.85 -18.21 8.45
N SER A 211 -0.49 -18.42 7.19
CA SER A 211 -1.44 -18.80 6.16
C SER A 211 -1.98 -20.17 6.51
N LEU A 212 -3.01 -20.21 7.34
CA LEU A 212 -3.84 -21.41 7.47
C LEU A 212 -4.47 -21.63 6.09
N ARG A 213 -3.78 -22.37 5.23
CA ARG A 213 -4.37 -22.98 4.03
C ARG A 213 -5.37 -24.05 4.47
N LEU A 214 -6.47 -23.62 5.06
CA LEU A 214 -7.66 -24.44 5.28
C LEU A 214 -8.36 -24.61 3.93
N GLY A 215 -7.80 -25.37 3.00
CA GLY A 215 -8.40 -25.47 1.66
C GLY A 215 -8.14 -26.76 0.90
N ILE A 216 -7.29 -27.66 1.36
CA ILE A 216 -6.97 -28.86 0.56
C ILE A 216 -7.36 -30.18 1.24
N TRP A 217 -7.77 -30.18 2.50
CA TRP A 217 -8.13 -31.40 3.20
C TRP A 217 -9.63 -31.76 3.16
N SER A 218 -10.55 -30.86 2.78
CA SER A 218 -11.99 -31.16 2.77
C SER A 218 -12.46 -31.90 1.52
N GLN A 219 -11.72 -31.92 0.40
CA GLN A 219 -12.16 -32.63 -0.81
C GLN A 219 -11.69 -34.10 -0.90
N ARG A 220 -10.70 -34.51 -0.12
CA ARG A 220 -10.25 -35.92 -0.12
C ARG A 220 -10.97 -36.82 0.89
N VAL A 221 -11.63 -36.25 1.89
CA VAL A 221 -12.37 -37.04 2.89
C VAL A 221 -13.80 -37.39 2.42
N VAL A 222 -14.40 -36.58 1.55
CA VAL A 222 -15.77 -36.83 1.07
C VAL A 222 -15.81 -37.90 -0.05
N LEU A 223 -14.72 -38.10 -0.77
CA LEU A 223 -14.65 -39.14 -1.82
C LEU A 223 -14.26 -40.53 -1.30
N GLY A 224 -13.91 -40.67 -0.04
CA GLY A 224 -13.53 -41.94 0.58
C GLY A 224 -14.66 -42.71 1.29
N LEU A 225 -15.83 -42.10 1.44
CA LEU A 225 -16.94 -42.69 2.22
C LEU A 225 -18.12 -43.23 1.36
N HIS A 226 -18.04 -43.16 0.04
CA HIS A 226 -19.10 -43.66 -0.86
C HIS A 226 -18.72 -44.94 -1.64
N ALA A 227 -17.68 -45.66 -1.24
CA ALA A 227 -17.25 -46.87 -1.93
C ALA A 227 -17.28 -48.12 -1.06
N ARG A 228 -18.20 -48.25 -0.07
CA ARG A 228 -18.40 -49.50 0.68
C ARG A 228 -19.85 -49.63 1.15
N THR A 229 -20.78 -49.79 0.23
CA THR A 229 -22.02 -50.54 0.46
C THR A 229 -22.53 -50.99 -0.89
N ASP A 230 -22.07 -52.12 -1.38
CA ASP A 230 -22.82 -53.02 -2.25
C ASP A 230 -21.95 -54.30 -2.49
N ARG A 231 -22.06 -55.22 -1.57
CA ARG A 231 -21.89 -56.66 -1.79
C ARG A 231 -22.21 -57.44 -0.54
N VAL A 232 -23.50 -57.68 -0.31
CA VAL A 232 -23.97 -58.95 0.31
C VAL A 232 -25.38 -59.17 -0.21
N GLY A 233 -25.61 -60.29 -0.88
CA GLY A 233 -26.94 -60.87 -0.98
C GLY A 233 -27.40 -61.30 -2.36
N ARG A 234 -27.05 -62.55 -2.70
CA ARG A 234 -27.63 -63.56 -3.59
C ARG A 234 -27.13 -63.68 -4.98
#